data_42f2d6b780e75054b7019de20a5cd3c5
#
_entry.id   42f2d6b780e75054b7019de20a5cd3c5
#
_cell.length_a   1.000
_cell.length_b   1.000
_cell.length_c   1.000
_cell.angle_alpha   90.00
_cell.angle_beta   90.00
_cell.angle_gamma   90.00
#
_symmetry.space_group_name_H-M   'P 1'
#
loop_
_entity.id
_entity.type
_entity.pdbx_description
1 polymer ?
#
loop_
_entity_poly.entity_id
_entity_poly.type
_entity_poly.pdbx_seq_one_letter_code
_entity_poly.pdbx_strand_id
1 'polypeptide(L)'
;MRLSIPARSLSFLALLVLSFPVAAQTETQLPVLQGLAPVTALDKTEAGKAALAANLAVTGAIQNGTSAQPTLLPFPEQQQQALHDAWITGENAYGLADGLGSALGAAYQAATGYTIVEEDGKKKVHAGQISPVVAQLIAYANSTSRADSALTKFFFANGTIDGKAPVSAAALAILTEIGGTPDMFGRAYGRPAGSEGANKYGNSRPFQTLPHFLAYEGADFFGRASGNVAYLRGPSQNLIDSSSYPSGHTTYGYMESLLLALLVPQRYPQMVVRAAEYGSNRITMGAHYAMDVLGGRTLATYDLAQLLANKPGYVGVKHGKFEIADFRQALTDARADVTKALEDKCGKPIAACAADDKSRFADQARNDAFHQSTQTYGLPVVFAATAGKPADVAKLAPEAGYLLTAAFPWLTLDQANAILTATQGPGGGFLDNGSAFGVYSRLDLYRAAQQAIAADPAKQKK
;
A
#
# COMPACT_ATOMS: atom_id res chain seq x y z
N MET A 1 50.66 54.22 42.56
CA MET A 1 49.55 53.29 42.74
C MET A 1 49.09 52.89 41.36
N ARG A 2 49.61 51.74 40.86
CA ARG A 2 49.28 51.24 39.52
C ARG A 2 48.25 50.08 39.67
N LEU A 3 47.04 50.28 39.14
CA LEU A 3 46.04 49.25 39.10
C LEU A 3 46.27 48.37 37.86
N SER A 4 46.49 47.09 38.08
CA SER A 4 46.55 46.05 37.06
C SER A 4 45.15 45.48 36.81
N ILE A 5 44.71 45.52 35.56
CA ILE A 5 43.46 44.92 35.10
C ILE A 5 43.76 43.47 34.63
N PRO A 6 43.05 42.46 35.09
CA PRO A 6 43.30 41.11 34.61
C PRO A 6 42.63 40.87 33.22
N ALA A 7 43.40 40.28 32.32
CA ALA A 7 42.94 39.82 30.99
C ALA A 7 41.96 38.70 31.17
N ARG A 8 40.75 38.89 30.65
CA ARG A 8 39.72 37.82 30.49
C ARG A 8 40.07 37.01 29.24
N SER A 9 40.37 35.74 29.45
CA SER A 9 40.50 34.75 28.39
C SER A 9 39.14 34.49 27.74
N LEU A 10 38.97 34.87 26.47
CA LEU A 10 37.85 34.42 25.64
C LEU A 10 38.14 32.98 25.20
N SER A 11 37.45 32.03 25.79
CA SER A 11 37.40 30.68 25.29
C SER A 11 36.45 30.64 24.05
N PHE A 12 37.05 30.49 22.89
CA PHE A 12 36.31 30.16 21.67
C PHE A 12 35.77 28.72 21.78
N LEU A 13 34.50 28.57 22.03
CA LEU A 13 33.81 27.30 21.93
C LEU A 13 33.61 27.02 20.42
N ALA A 14 34.49 26.20 19.85
CA ALA A 14 34.30 25.70 18.49
C ALA A 14 33.04 24.79 18.50
N LEU A 15 31.93 25.28 17.94
CA LEU A 15 30.76 24.46 17.61
C LEU A 15 31.20 23.46 16.55
N LEU A 16 31.43 22.20 16.94
CA LEU A 16 31.53 21.10 16.01
C LEU A 16 30.13 20.91 15.41
N VAL A 17 29.91 21.42 14.22
CA VAL A 17 28.76 21.05 13.40
C VAL A 17 29.00 19.61 12.96
N LEU A 18 28.45 18.66 13.70
CA LEU A 18 28.32 17.27 13.26
C LEU A 18 27.38 17.27 12.03
N SER A 19 27.96 17.38 10.85
CA SER A 19 27.30 17.06 9.62
C SER A 19 27.01 15.53 9.63
N PHE A 20 25.81 15.14 10.01
CA PHE A 20 25.35 13.79 9.76
C PHE A 20 25.39 13.57 8.25
N PRO A 21 25.98 12.48 7.76
CA PRO A 21 25.93 12.18 6.34
C PRO A 21 24.44 12.10 5.94
N VAL A 22 24.04 12.94 5.00
CA VAL A 22 22.75 12.79 4.33
C VAL A 22 22.73 11.37 3.74
N ALA A 23 21.83 10.53 4.21
CA ALA A 23 21.71 9.17 3.68
C ALA A 23 21.40 9.30 2.18
N ALA A 24 22.36 8.90 1.35
CA ALA A 24 22.14 8.84 -0.09
C ALA A 24 21.03 7.82 -0.36
N GLN A 25 20.13 8.11 -1.34
CA GLN A 25 19.18 7.13 -1.80
C GLN A 25 19.93 5.88 -2.25
N THR A 26 19.42 4.72 -1.85
CA THR A 26 19.99 3.43 -2.26
C THR A 26 19.72 3.18 -3.75
N GLU A 27 20.52 2.34 -4.38
CA GLU A 27 20.29 1.95 -5.78
C GLU A 27 18.91 1.31 -5.99
N THR A 28 18.33 0.67 -4.97
CA THR A 28 16.99 0.08 -5.01
C THR A 28 15.88 1.13 -5.01
N GLN A 29 16.09 2.28 -4.42
CA GLN A 29 15.09 3.36 -4.31
C GLN A 29 14.97 4.19 -5.59
N LEU A 30 16.04 4.30 -6.41
CA LEU A 30 15.99 5.05 -7.66
C LEU A 30 14.97 4.50 -8.68
N PRO A 31 14.85 3.18 -8.92
CA PRO A 31 13.80 2.63 -9.77
C PRO A 31 12.39 2.94 -9.28
N VAL A 32 12.15 2.93 -7.96
CA VAL A 32 10.85 3.32 -7.37
C VAL A 32 10.53 4.78 -7.67
N LEU A 33 11.47 5.69 -7.45
CA LEU A 33 11.31 7.11 -7.76
C LEU A 33 11.03 7.31 -9.26
N GLN A 34 11.81 6.68 -10.13
CA GLN A 34 11.62 6.75 -11.59
C GLN A 34 10.24 6.23 -12.00
N GLY A 35 9.80 5.10 -11.42
CA GLY A 35 8.50 4.49 -11.73
C GLY A 35 7.30 5.32 -11.30
N LEU A 36 7.41 6.09 -10.22
CA LEU A 36 6.36 6.98 -9.72
C LEU A 36 6.48 8.43 -10.25
N ALA A 37 7.63 8.80 -10.81
CA ALA A 37 7.91 10.16 -11.27
C ALA A 37 6.97 10.69 -12.37
N PRO A 38 6.39 9.89 -13.30
CA PRO A 38 5.46 10.40 -14.31
C PRO A 38 4.29 11.22 -13.74
N VAL A 39 3.87 10.97 -12.50
CA VAL A 39 2.79 11.72 -11.86
C VAL A 39 3.10 13.22 -11.72
N THR A 40 4.36 13.58 -11.60
CA THR A 40 4.78 14.98 -11.42
C THR A 40 4.66 15.80 -12.70
N ALA A 41 4.41 15.16 -13.83
CA ALA A 41 4.24 15.80 -15.14
C ALA A 41 2.80 15.72 -15.67
N LEU A 42 1.84 15.19 -14.92
CA LEU A 42 0.46 15.01 -15.41
C LEU A 42 -0.19 16.31 -15.87
N ASP A 43 0.03 17.41 -15.18
CA ASP A 43 -0.53 18.73 -15.55
C ASP A 43 0.05 19.34 -16.84
N LYS A 44 1.10 18.74 -17.40
CA LYS A 44 1.76 19.24 -18.63
C LYS A 44 1.14 18.71 -19.91
N THR A 45 0.26 17.71 -19.84
CA THR A 45 -0.42 17.13 -20.99
C THR A 45 -1.93 17.19 -20.82
N GLU A 46 -2.67 17.27 -21.92
CA GLU A 46 -4.14 17.25 -21.85
C GLU A 46 -4.68 15.95 -21.27
N ALA A 47 -4.08 14.80 -21.63
CA ALA A 47 -4.44 13.51 -21.03
C ALA A 47 -4.19 13.48 -19.51
N GLY A 48 -3.06 14.00 -19.06
CA GLY A 48 -2.75 14.08 -17.63
C GLY A 48 -3.66 15.04 -16.88
N LYS A 49 -4.01 16.21 -17.45
CA LYS A 49 -5.00 17.14 -16.88
C LYS A 49 -6.38 16.48 -16.76
N ALA A 50 -6.80 15.76 -17.81
CA ALA A 50 -8.06 15.00 -17.77
C ALA A 50 -8.05 13.92 -16.67
N ALA A 51 -6.93 13.22 -16.49
CA ALA A 51 -6.77 12.22 -15.45
C ALA A 51 -6.81 12.85 -14.05
N LEU A 52 -6.20 14.03 -13.84
CA LEU A 52 -6.27 14.76 -12.57
C LEU A 52 -7.70 15.22 -12.25
N ALA A 53 -8.43 15.75 -13.25
CA ALA A 53 -9.83 16.13 -13.09
C ALA A 53 -10.72 14.92 -12.75
N ALA A 54 -10.54 13.81 -13.47
CA ALA A 54 -11.24 12.55 -13.18
C ALA A 54 -10.90 12.00 -11.78
N ASN A 55 -9.65 12.11 -11.34
CA ASN A 55 -9.23 11.69 -10.00
C ASN A 55 -10.01 12.44 -8.91
N LEU A 56 -10.20 13.75 -9.05
CA LEU A 56 -11.01 14.54 -8.10
C LEU A 56 -12.47 14.09 -8.11
N ALA A 57 -13.06 13.92 -9.31
CA ALA A 57 -14.46 13.53 -9.47
C ALA A 57 -14.74 12.14 -8.89
N VAL A 58 -13.91 11.14 -9.22
CA VAL A 58 -14.03 9.76 -8.73
C VAL A 58 -13.81 9.69 -7.22
N THR A 59 -12.82 10.39 -6.71
CA THR A 59 -12.54 10.44 -5.27
C THR A 59 -13.76 10.99 -4.51
N GLY A 60 -14.33 12.10 -4.98
CA GLY A 60 -15.55 12.68 -4.38
C GLY A 60 -16.73 11.74 -4.47
N ALA A 61 -16.94 11.08 -5.60
CA ALA A 61 -18.06 10.14 -5.81
C ALA A 61 -17.97 8.90 -4.89
N ILE A 62 -16.77 8.34 -4.70
CA ILE A 62 -16.56 7.22 -3.77
C ILE A 62 -16.76 7.68 -2.33
N GLN A 63 -16.19 8.80 -1.96
CA GLN A 63 -16.27 9.36 -0.61
C GLN A 63 -17.72 9.67 -0.20
N ASN A 64 -18.55 10.12 -1.14
CA ASN A 64 -19.95 10.47 -0.92
C ASN A 64 -20.94 9.32 -1.18
N GLY A 65 -20.48 8.16 -1.62
CA GLY A 65 -21.34 7.02 -1.95
C GLY A 65 -22.17 7.22 -3.22
N THR A 66 -21.82 8.19 -4.08
CA THR A 66 -22.51 8.45 -5.36
C THR A 66 -21.85 7.74 -6.54
N SER A 67 -20.75 7.02 -6.29
CA SER A 67 -20.09 6.21 -7.31
C SER A 67 -21.00 5.07 -7.78
N ALA A 68 -21.15 4.93 -9.08
CA ALA A 68 -21.85 3.80 -9.69
C ALA A 68 -20.99 2.52 -9.78
N GLN A 69 -19.80 2.53 -9.22
CA GLN A 69 -18.88 1.39 -9.27
C GLN A 69 -19.39 0.22 -8.41
N PRO A 70 -19.09 -1.03 -8.79
CA PRO A 70 -19.36 -2.18 -7.94
C PRO A 70 -18.74 -2.01 -6.55
N THR A 71 -19.47 -2.41 -5.51
CA THR A 71 -19.00 -2.40 -4.11
C THR A 71 -19.28 -3.76 -3.47
N LEU A 72 -18.49 -4.11 -2.46
CA LEU A 72 -18.69 -5.35 -1.68
C LEU A 72 -19.80 -5.20 -0.64
N LEU A 73 -20.04 -3.98 -0.18
CA LEU A 73 -21.00 -3.65 0.86
C LEU A 73 -21.87 -2.46 0.42
N PRO A 74 -23.10 -2.33 0.90
CA PRO A 74 -23.86 -1.10 0.81
C PRO A 74 -23.09 0.08 1.44
N PHE A 75 -23.32 1.29 1.00
CA PHE A 75 -22.52 2.45 1.41
C PHE A 75 -22.43 2.70 2.93
N PRO A 76 -23.52 2.61 3.71
CA PRO A 76 -23.43 2.77 5.17
C PRO A 76 -22.54 1.71 5.83
N GLU A 77 -22.60 0.46 5.36
CA GLU A 77 -21.76 -0.63 5.85
C GLU A 77 -20.31 -0.47 5.39
N GLN A 78 -20.09 0.06 4.18
CA GLN A 78 -18.75 0.41 3.69
C GLN A 78 -18.11 1.51 4.54
N GLN A 79 -18.89 2.50 4.99
CA GLN A 79 -18.40 3.52 5.93
C GLN A 79 -17.95 2.90 7.26
N GLN A 80 -18.70 1.93 7.81
CA GLN A 80 -18.32 1.21 9.02
C GLN A 80 -17.05 0.37 8.79
N GLN A 81 -16.96 -0.30 7.64
CA GLN A 81 -15.75 -1.04 7.27
C GLN A 81 -14.54 -0.09 7.11
N ALA A 82 -14.74 1.10 6.55
CA ALA A 82 -13.69 2.11 6.45
C ALA A 82 -13.20 2.59 7.82
N LEU A 83 -14.08 2.67 8.82
CA LEU A 83 -13.70 2.97 10.21
C LEU A 83 -12.89 1.85 10.85
N HIS A 84 -13.27 0.59 10.61
CA HIS A 84 -12.47 -0.57 11.00
C HIS A 84 -11.08 -0.47 10.36
N ASP A 85 -11.02 -0.25 9.06
CA ASP A 85 -9.78 -0.18 8.29
C ASP A 85 -8.91 1.04 8.64
N ALA A 86 -9.51 2.12 9.14
CA ALA A 86 -8.76 3.26 9.66
C ALA A 86 -7.86 2.91 10.84
N TRP A 87 -8.21 1.85 11.56
CA TRP A 87 -7.43 1.36 12.70
C TRP A 87 -6.26 0.45 12.29
N ILE A 88 -6.27 -0.11 11.07
CA ILE A 88 -5.23 -1.00 10.58
C ILE A 88 -3.96 -0.19 10.24
N THR A 89 -2.84 -0.64 10.75
CA THR A 89 -1.50 -0.08 10.55
C THR A 89 -0.54 -1.18 10.08
N GLY A 90 0.68 -0.85 9.72
CA GLY A 90 1.69 -1.83 9.32
C GLY A 90 2.19 -2.80 10.42
N GLU A 91 1.46 -2.91 11.53
CA GLU A 91 1.83 -3.76 12.67
C GLU A 91 0.69 -4.70 13.09
N ASN A 92 -0.49 -4.58 12.49
CA ASN A 92 -1.68 -5.32 12.90
C ASN A 92 -2.41 -6.00 11.74
N ALA A 93 -1.68 -6.79 10.94
CA ALA A 93 -2.20 -7.59 9.81
C ALA A 93 -3.44 -8.45 10.19
N TYR A 94 -3.60 -8.81 11.47
CA TYR A 94 -4.79 -9.50 11.96
C TYR A 94 -6.09 -8.72 11.70
N GLY A 95 -6.03 -7.41 11.52
CA GLY A 95 -7.16 -6.57 11.12
C GLY A 95 -7.63 -6.82 9.69
N LEU A 96 -6.77 -7.39 8.84
CA LEU A 96 -7.08 -7.77 7.45
C LEU A 96 -7.49 -9.25 7.32
N ALA A 97 -7.43 -10.01 8.40
CA ALA A 97 -7.69 -11.44 8.39
C ALA A 97 -9.14 -11.82 8.00
N ASP A 98 -10.08 -10.89 8.05
CA ASP A 98 -11.44 -11.07 7.54
C ASP A 98 -11.48 -11.42 6.05
N GLY A 99 -10.46 -11.03 5.27
CA GLY A 99 -10.27 -11.44 3.88
C GLY A 99 -10.00 -12.94 3.71
N LEU A 100 -9.51 -13.62 4.75
CA LEU A 100 -9.39 -15.08 4.75
C LEU A 100 -10.74 -15.80 4.80
N GLY A 101 -11.83 -15.06 4.97
CA GLY A 101 -13.18 -15.58 5.10
C GLY A 101 -13.62 -15.74 6.55
N SER A 102 -14.90 -16.05 6.74
CA SER A 102 -15.52 -16.07 8.08
C SER A 102 -14.85 -17.06 9.06
N ALA A 103 -14.54 -18.27 8.62
CA ALA A 103 -13.95 -19.29 9.48
C ALA A 103 -12.43 -19.11 9.67
N LEU A 104 -11.67 -18.97 8.58
CA LEU A 104 -10.22 -18.81 8.68
C LEU A 104 -9.82 -17.45 9.24
N GLY A 105 -10.58 -16.38 8.96
CA GLY A 105 -10.32 -15.07 9.56
C GLY A 105 -10.47 -15.09 11.08
N ALA A 106 -11.55 -15.70 11.57
CA ALA A 106 -11.74 -15.89 13.00
C ALA A 106 -10.66 -16.79 13.64
N ALA A 107 -10.25 -17.86 12.93
CA ALA A 107 -9.17 -18.74 13.37
C ALA A 107 -7.83 -17.98 13.47
N TYR A 108 -7.53 -17.14 12.48
CA TYR A 108 -6.32 -16.30 12.49
C TYR A 108 -6.30 -15.33 13.66
N GLN A 109 -7.41 -14.59 13.86
CA GLN A 109 -7.54 -13.67 14.99
C GLN A 109 -7.41 -14.39 16.33
N ALA A 110 -8.06 -15.56 16.50
CA ALA A 110 -7.93 -16.37 17.69
C ALA A 110 -6.50 -16.88 17.91
N ALA A 111 -5.77 -17.22 16.84
CA ALA A 111 -4.37 -17.64 16.93
C ALA A 111 -3.43 -16.50 17.34
N THR A 112 -3.74 -15.25 16.98
CA THR A 112 -3.00 -14.06 17.42
C THR A 112 -3.36 -13.59 18.82
N GLY A 113 -4.35 -14.21 19.48
CA GLY A 113 -4.85 -13.78 20.78
C GLY A 113 -5.64 -12.46 20.71
N TYR A 114 -6.26 -12.18 19.57
CA TYR A 114 -7.07 -10.97 19.37
C TYR A 114 -8.17 -10.85 20.42
N THR A 115 -8.15 -9.74 21.17
CA THR A 115 -9.17 -9.39 22.17
C THR A 115 -9.39 -7.88 22.16
N ILE A 116 -10.62 -7.47 22.46
CA ILE A 116 -10.93 -6.07 22.73
C ILE A 116 -11.11 -5.93 24.23
N VAL A 117 -10.26 -5.14 24.85
CA VAL A 117 -10.27 -4.89 26.30
C VAL A 117 -10.63 -3.43 26.59
N GLU A 118 -11.12 -3.15 27.79
CA GLU A 118 -11.32 -1.78 28.27
C GLU A 118 -10.22 -1.45 29.27
N GLU A 119 -9.41 -0.45 28.94
CA GLU A 119 -8.34 0.06 29.78
C GLU A 119 -8.44 1.59 29.85
N ASP A 120 -8.39 2.13 31.08
CA ASP A 120 -8.50 3.58 31.34
C ASP A 120 -9.75 4.22 30.69
N GLY A 121 -10.89 3.50 30.71
CA GLY A 121 -12.15 3.94 30.10
C GLY A 121 -12.12 3.99 28.57
N LYS A 122 -11.15 3.29 27.95
CA LYS A 122 -11.01 3.21 26.47
C LYS A 122 -10.91 1.76 26.05
N LYS A 123 -11.63 1.41 24.98
CA LYS A 123 -11.45 0.11 24.33
C LYS A 123 -10.13 0.10 23.56
N LYS A 124 -9.35 -0.97 23.76
CA LYS A 124 -8.10 -1.23 23.07
C LYS A 124 -8.12 -2.65 22.49
N VAL A 125 -7.41 -2.83 21.42
CA VAL A 125 -7.18 -4.17 20.86
C VAL A 125 -5.84 -4.67 21.33
N HIS A 126 -5.86 -5.89 21.88
CA HIS A 126 -4.67 -6.67 22.17
C HIS A 126 -4.62 -7.83 21.20
N ALA A 127 -3.50 -7.98 20.54
CA ALA A 127 -3.17 -9.12 19.69
C ALA A 127 -1.66 -9.21 19.53
N GLY A 128 -1.16 -10.42 19.36
CA GLY A 128 0.21 -10.69 18.99
C GLY A 128 0.32 -11.10 17.51
N GLN A 129 1.37 -11.82 17.23
CA GLN A 129 1.57 -12.53 15.97
C GLN A 129 1.53 -14.04 16.23
N ILE A 130 1.20 -14.81 15.20
CA ILE A 130 1.10 -16.29 15.31
C ILE A 130 2.42 -16.89 15.79
N SER A 131 3.55 -16.40 15.27
CA SER A 131 4.89 -16.81 15.69
C SER A 131 5.92 -15.71 15.47
N PRO A 132 7.12 -15.81 16.07
CA PRO A 132 8.21 -14.89 15.82
C PRO A 132 8.61 -14.80 14.33
N VAL A 133 8.54 -15.91 13.59
CA VAL A 133 8.85 -15.97 12.15
C VAL A 133 7.83 -15.17 11.34
N VAL A 134 6.54 -15.33 11.64
CA VAL A 134 5.45 -14.55 11.02
C VAL A 134 5.62 -13.06 11.34
N ALA A 135 5.93 -12.73 12.60
CA ALA A 135 6.18 -11.35 13.02
C ALA A 135 7.33 -10.72 12.25
N GLN A 136 8.44 -11.44 12.11
CA GLN A 136 9.62 -10.98 11.40
C GLN A 136 9.34 -10.77 9.91
N LEU A 137 8.65 -11.72 9.26
CA LEU A 137 8.29 -11.63 7.84
C LEU A 137 7.46 -10.39 7.54
N ILE A 138 6.38 -10.18 8.31
CA ILE A 138 5.47 -9.03 8.13
C ILE A 138 6.20 -7.72 8.40
N ALA A 139 6.93 -7.64 9.52
CA ALA A 139 7.64 -6.42 9.89
C ALA A 139 8.74 -6.05 8.89
N TYR A 140 9.46 -7.04 8.35
CA TYR A 140 10.49 -6.82 7.34
C TYR A 140 9.90 -6.27 6.04
N ALA A 141 8.87 -6.93 5.50
CA ALA A 141 8.22 -6.50 4.27
C ALA A 141 7.59 -5.09 4.40
N ASN A 142 6.91 -4.83 5.51
CA ASN A 142 6.35 -3.50 5.79
C ASN A 142 7.42 -2.43 5.97
N SER A 143 8.57 -2.77 6.54
CA SER A 143 9.67 -1.81 6.71
C SER A 143 10.29 -1.44 5.36
N THR A 144 10.42 -2.40 4.44
CA THR A 144 10.88 -2.17 3.06
C THR A 144 9.93 -1.19 2.34
N SER A 145 8.66 -1.51 2.25
CA SER A 145 7.70 -0.67 1.53
C SER A 145 7.41 0.67 2.21
N ARG A 146 7.55 0.74 3.54
CA ARG A 146 7.44 2.00 4.28
C ARG A 146 8.57 2.96 3.94
N ALA A 147 9.80 2.46 3.82
CA ALA A 147 10.97 3.28 3.45
C ALA A 147 10.77 3.91 2.07
N ASP A 148 10.34 3.14 1.09
CA ASP A 148 10.12 3.60 -0.27
C ASP A 148 8.91 4.53 -0.38
N SER A 149 7.82 4.23 0.32
CA SER A 149 6.65 5.11 0.40
C SER A 149 6.98 6.45 1.09
N ALA A 150 7.75 6.45 2.17
CA ALA A 150 8.12 7.66 2.87
C ALA A 150 9.03 8.57 2.02
N LEU A 151 10.02 7.98 1.33
CA LEU A 151 10.90 8.71 0.43
C LEU A 151 10.11 9.41 -0.67
N THR A 152 9.21 8.70 -1.35
CA THR A 152 8.44 9.25 -2.47
C THR A 152 7.51 10.38 -2.05
N LYS A 153 6.95 10.34 -0.84
CA LYS A 153 6.07 11.40 -0.34
C LYS A 153 6.74 12.77 -0.29
N PHE A 154 7.91 12.84 0.32
CA PHE A 154 8.64 14.10 0.41
C PHE A 154 9.30 14.47 -0.91
N PHE A 155 9.79 13.48 -1.66
CA PHE A 155 10.36 13.70 -2.97
C PHE A 155 9.37 14.40 -3.92
N PHE A 156 8.13 13.90 -4.02
CA PHE A 156 7.11 14.50 -4.89
C PHE A 156 6.52 15.78 -4.32
N ALA A 157 6.53 15.97 -3.00
CA ALA A 157 6.02 17.19 -2.39
C ALA A 157 6.99 18.37 -2.57
N ASN A 158 8.27 18.19 -2.32
CA ASN A 158 9.24 19.30 -2.32
C ASN A 158 10.69 18.92 -2.69
N GLY A 159 10.93 17.73 -3.23
CA GLY A 159 12.25 17.27 -3.63
C GLY A 159 13.21 16.99 -2.46
N THR A 160 12.67 16.62 -1.28
CA THR A 160 13.45 16.29 -0.09
C THR A 160 13.26 14.82 0.32
N ILE A 161 14.12 14.34 1.22
CA ILE A 161 14.04 12.99 1.79
C ILE A 161 12.98 12.92 2.91
N ASP A 162 12.96 13.94 3.77
CA ASP A 162 12.22 13.96 5.03
C ASP A 162 11.47 15.29 5.27
N GLY A 163 11.30 16.08 4.23
CA GLY A 163 10.74 17.43 4.30
C GLY A 163 11.78 18.52 4.57
N LYS A 164 13.05 18.16 4.78
CA LYS A 164 14.14 19.10 5.12
C LYS A 164 15.42 18.86 4.33
N ALA A 165 15.93 17.62 4.33
CA ALA A 165 17.17 17.27 3.66
C ALA A 165 16.95 17.09 2.15
N PRO A 166 17.81 17.64 1.28
CA PRO A 166 17.66 17.47 -0.16
C PRO A 166 17.87 16.02 -0.56
N VAL A 167 17.20 15.60 -1.64
CA VAL A 167 17.46 14.32 -2.30
C VAL A 167 18.83 14.32 -2.97
N SER A 168 19.34 13.12 -3.31
CA SER A 168 20.59 12.99 -4.07
C SER A 168 20.45 13.62 -5.47
N ALA A 169 21.61 13.97 -6.08
CA ALA A 169 21.64 14.46 -7.46
C ALA A 169 21.02 13.45 -8.45
N ALA A 170 21.22 12.15 -8.24
CA ALA A 170 20.63 11.09 -9.06
C ALA A 170 19.10 11.08 -8.96
N ALA A 171 18.54 11.20 -7.74
CA ALA A 171 17.11 11.29 -7.53
C ALA A 171 16.52 12.58 -8.14
N LEU A 172 17.21 13.72 -8.01
CA LEU A 172 16.76 14.98 -8.61
C LEU A 172 16.78 14.92 -10.15
N ALA A 173 17.74 14.22 -10.75
CA ALA A 173 17.80 14.02 -12.20
C ALA A 173 16.55 13.32 -12.75
N ILE A 174 15.93 12.41 -11.99
CA ILE A 174 14.69 11.73 -12.36
C ILE A 174 13.55 12.75 -12.58
N LEU A 175 13.37 13.72 -11.67
CA LEU A 175 12.36 14.77 -11.87
C LEU A 175 12.68 15.66 -13.06
N THR A 176 13.96 16.00 -13.23
CA THR A 176 14.43 16.88 -14.31
C THR A 176 14.20 16.23 -15.68
N GLU A 177 14.50 14.94 -15.83
CA GLU A 177 14.37 14.17 -17.07
C GLU A 177 12.94 14.23 -17.64
N ILE A 178 11.95 14.10 -16.78
CA ILE A 178 10.54 14.16 -17.18
C ILE A 178 9.96 15.57 -17.14
N GLY A 179 10.77 16.57 -16.77
CA GLY A 179 10.31 17.94 -16.57
C GLY A 179 9.29 18.09 -15.44
N GLY A 180 9.31 17.20 -14.44
CA GLY A 180 8.47 17.25 -13.25
C GLY A 180 8.82 18.43 -12.35
N THR A 181 7.91 18.76 -11.46
CA THR A 181 8.10 19.79 -10.42
C THR A 181 7.64 19.23 -9.09
N PRO A 182 8.32 19.54 -7.99
CA PRO A 182 7.80 19.25 -6.66
C PRO A 182 6.42 19.86 -6.43
N ASP A 183 5.70 19.33 -5.46
CA ASP A 183 4.37 19.80 -5.05
C ASP A 183 3.30 19.73 -6.16
N MET A 184 3.45 18.84 -7.08
CA MET A 184 2.52 18.66 -8.20
C MET A 184 1.11 18.39 -7.72
N PHE A 185 0.93 17.51 -6.75
CA PHE A 185 -0.38 17.14 -6.22
C PHE A 185 -0.99 18.25 -5.36
N GLY A 186 -0.19 19.03 -4.65
CA GLY A 186 -0.67 20.19 -3.90
C GLY A 186 -1.36 21.20 -4.81
N ARG A 187 -0.72 21.57 -5.93
CA ARG A 187 -1.31 22.49 -6.93
C ARG A 187 -2.44 21.86 -7.72
N ALA A 188 -2.31 20.59 -8.09
CA ALA A 188 -3.37 19.87 -8.80
C ALA A 188 -4.67 19.82 -8.01
N TYR A 189 -4.60 19.80 -6.69
CA TYR A 189 -5.77 19.82 -5.80
C TYR A 189 -6.18 21.23 -5.35
N GLY A 190 -5.59 22.27 -5.93
CA GLY A 190 -5.99 23.64 -5.72
C GLY A 190 -5.46 24.31 -4.44
N ARG A 191 -4.58 23.65 -3.70
CA ARG A 191 -3.99 24.22 -2.48
C ARG A 191 -2.47 24.16 -2.53
N PRO A 192 -1.80 25.32 -2.62
CA PRO A 192 -0.34 25.40 -2.55
C PRO A 192 0.18 24.94 -1.19
N ALA A 193 1.39 24.41 -1.16
CA ALA A 193 2.09 24.12 0.08
C ALA A 193 2.17 25.34 0.99
N GLY A 194 2.06 25.13 2.29
CA GLY A 194 2.13 26.21 3.30
C GLY A 194 0.87 27.07 3.43
N SER A 195 -0.20 26.83 2.63
CA SER A 195 -1.49 27.51 2.83
C SER A 195 -2.21 26.97 4.06
N GLU A 196 -3.05 27.80 4.69
CA GLU A 196 -3.89 27.36 5.79
C GLU A 196 -4.76 26.17 5.38
N GLY A 197 -4.77 25.12 6.21
CA GLY A 197 -5.49 23.87 5.95
C GLY A 197 -4.93 23.01 4.82
N ALA A 198 -3.81 23.37 4.21
CA ALA A 198 -3.06 22.53 3.29
C ALA A 198 -1.94 21.78 4.01
N ASN A 199 -1.45 20.67 3.40
CA ASN A 199 -0.24 20.03 3.86
C ASN A 199 0.97 20.96 3.68
N LYS A 200 1.80 21.13 4.71
CA LYS A 200 2.93 22.08 4.69
C LYS A 200 4.05 21.72 3.70
N TYR A 201 4.06 20.48 3.22
CA TYR A 201 5.03 20.00 2.23
C TYR A 201 4.45 19.96 0.81
N GLY A 202 3.19 20.41 0.60
CA GLY A 202 2.40 20.15 -0.60
C GLY A 202 1.78 18.76 -0.57
N ASN A 203 1.29 18.28 -1.70
CA ASN A 203 0.68 16.95 -1.81
C ASN A 203 -0.48 16.75 -0.80
N SER A 204 -1.44 17.69 -0.83
CA SER A 204 -2.55 17.77 0.12
C SER A 204 -3.55 16.63 -0.06
N ARG A 205 -4.31 16.34 0.99
CA ARG A 205 -5.28 15.24 1.04
C ARG A 205 -6.71 15.70 0.65
N PRO A 206 -7.61 14.76 0.29
CA PRO A 206 -8.99 15.11 -0.10
C PRO A 206 -9.71 15.98 0.94
N PHE A 207 -9.61 15.69 2.22
CA PHE A 207 -10.25 16.50 3.26
C PHE A 207 -9.74 17.95 3.35
N GLN A 208 -8.58 18.24 2.76
CA GLN A 208 -8.00 19.59 2.71
C GLN A 208 -8.42 20.36 1.45
N THR A 209 -8.84 19.68 0.40
CA THR A 209 -8.98 20.28 -0.95
C THR A 209 -10.33 20.08 -1.61
N LEU A 210 -11.07 19.01 -1.28
CA LEU A 210 -12.40 18.80 -1.86
C LEU A 210 -13.45 19.64 -1.12
N PRO A 211 -14.21 20.51 -1.85
CA PRO A 211 -15.17 21.43 -1.22
C PRO A 211 -16.40 20.73 -0.64
N HIS A 212 -16.71 19.53 -1.09
CA HIS A 212 -17.89 18.76 -0.68
C HIS A 212 -17.50 17.48 0.04
N PHE A 213 -16.52 17.57 0.91
CA PHE A 213 -16.09 16.45 1.74
C PHE A 213 -17.20 16.04 2.70
N LEU A 214 -17.68 14.80 2.59
CA LEU A 214 -18.73 14.26 3.45
C LEU A 214 -18.16 13.96 4.84
N ALA A 215 -18.61 14.70 5.85
CA ALA A 215 -18.33 14.36 7.24
C ALA A 215 -19.09 13.09 7.63
N TYR A 216 -18.48 12.26 8.46
CA TYR A 216 -19.15 11.10 9.04
C TYR A 216 -19.68 11.45 10.43
N GLU A 217 -20.94 11.18 10.66
CA GLU A 217 -21.59 11.27 11.95
C GLU A 217 -21.88 9.86 12.47
N GLY A 218 -21.14 9.43 13.47
CA GLY A 218 -21.31 8.09 14.01
C GLY A 218 -20.21 7.68 14.99
N ALA A 219 -20.22 6.41 15.34
CA ALA A 219 -19.24 5.84 16.23
C ALA A 219 -17.95 5.45 15.49
N ASP A 220 -16.79 5.56 16.17
CA ASP A 220 -15.54 5.00 15.69
C ASP A 220 -15.56 3.45 15.73
N PHE A 221 -14.47 2.81 15.33
CA PHE A 221 -14.35 1.35 15.39
C PHE A 221 -14.64 0.77 16.78
N PHE A 222 -14.35 1.51 17.84
CA PHE A 222 -14.58 1.07 19.21
C PHE A 222 -15.96 1.43 19.75
N GLY A 223 -16.84 1.99 18.94
CA GLY A 223 -18.20 2.41 19.34
C GLY A 223 -18.26 3.73 20.10
N ARG A 224 -17.18 4.54 20.07
CA ARG A 224 -17.19 5.89 20.67
C ARG A 224 -17.66 6.90 19.65
N ALA A 225 -18.40 7.94 20.09
CA ALA A 225 -18.70 9.08 19.25
C ALA A 225 -17.40 9.68 18.70
N SER A 226 -17.29 9.74 17.39
CA SER A 226 -16.15 10.36 16.72
C SER A 226 -16.52 11.75 16.23
N GLY A 227 -15.52 12.64 16.14
CA GLY A 227 -15.71 13.91 15.44
C GLY A 227 -16.05 13.67 13.95
N ASN A 228 -16.61 14.69 13.31
CA ASN A 228 -17.14 14.61 11.95
C ASN A 228 -16.11 14.54 10.83
N VAL A 229 -14.86 14.24 11.13
CA VAL A 229 -13.80 14.22 10.13
C VAL A 229 -13.26 12.81 9.99
N ALA A 230 -13.44 12.20 8.83
CA ALA A 230 -13.09 10.81 8.57
C ALA A 230 -11.63 10.48 8.93
N TYR A 231 -10.71 11.36 8.61
CA TYR A 231 -9.27 11.14 8.83
C TYR A 231 -8.85 11.13 10.32
N LEU A 232 -9.70 11.56 11.24
CA LEU A 232 -9.43 11.53 12.70
C LEU A 232 -9.98 10.27 13.39
N ARG A 233 -10.59 9.33 12.66
CA ARG A 233 -11.31 8.19 13.26
C ARG A 233 -10.44 7.02 13.65
N GLY A 234 -9.23 6.94 13.10
CA GLY A 234 -8.26 5.91 13.47
C GLY A 234 -7.48 6.28 14.72
N PRO A 235 -6.84 5.31 15.37
CA PRO A 235 -5.97 5.58 16.50
C PRO A 235 -4.76 6.39 16.04
N SER A 236 -4.53 7.52 16.68
CA SER A 236 -3.30 8.30 16.56
C SER A 236 -2.95 8.85 15.17
N GLN A 237 -3.91 8.96 14.25
CA GLN A 237 -3.64 9.46 12.90
C GLN A 237 -3.86 10.96 12.79
N ASN A 238 -2.77 11.73 12.86
CA ASN A 238 -2.78 13.12 12.41
C ASN A 238 -2.26 13.17 10.97
N LEU A 239 -3.18 13.34 10.00
CA LEU A 239 -2.87 13.36 8.57
C LEU A 239 -2.72 14.78 8.00
N ILE A 240 -2.87 15.82 8.81
CA ILE A 240 -2.84 17.24 8.37
C ILE A 240 -1.49 17.56 7.71
N ASP A 241 -0.40 17.14 8.30
CA ASP A 241 0.96 17.37 7.82
C ASP A 241 1.57 16.15 7.10
N SER A 242 0.76 15.18 6.71
CA SER A 242 1.23 13.98 6.03
C SER A 242 0.80 13.99 4.57
N SER A 243 1.78 13.97 3.66
CA SER A 243 1.55 13.96 2.21
C SER A 243 0.64 12.82 1.76
N SER A 244 -0.17 13.06 0.72
CA SER A 244 -1.19 12.12 0.24
C SER A 244 -0.60 11.04 -0.67
N TYR A 245 0.06 11.46 -1.75
CA TYR A 245 0.61 10.55 -2.76
C TYR A 245 2.06 10.14 -2.45
N PRO A 246 2.44 8.87 -2.67
CA PRO A 246 1.53 7.71 -2.76
C PRO A 246 0.95 7.36 -1.40
N SER A 247 -0.15 6.60 -1.38
CA SER A 247 -0.79 6.19 -0.12
C SER A 247 0.07 5.19 0.66
N GLY A 248 0.73 5.62 1.71
CA GLY A 248 1.47 4.72 2.60
C GLY A 248 0.58 3.72 3.33
N HIS A 249 -0.67 4.11 3.65
CA HIS A 249 -1.65 3.19 4.19
C HIS A 249 -1.98 2.08 3.21
N THR A 250 -2.29 2.42 1.95
CA THR A 250 -2.54 1.42 0.91
C THR A 250 -1.31 0.54 0.69
N THR A 251 -0.10 1.10 0.76
CA THR A 251 1.14 0.34 0.58
C THR A 251 1.25 -0.79 1.60
N TYR A 252 1.12 -0.50 2.91
CA TYR A 252 1.20 -1.58 3.90
C TYR A 252 -0.05 -2.47 3.92
N GLY A 253 -1.25 -1.93 3.68
CA GLY A 253 -2.46 -2.74 3.61
C GLY A 253 -2.43 -3.76 2.48
N TYR A 254 -1.90 -3.37 1.30
CA TYR A 254 -1.64 -4.30 0.20
C TYR A 254 -0.52 -5.29 0.55
N MET A 255 0.59 -4.83 1.11
CA MET A 255 1.69 -5.69 1.52
C MET A 255 1.22 -6.78 2.49
N GLU A 256 0.52 -6.41 3.56
CA GLU A 256 0.00 -7.36 4.54
C GLU A 256 -1.05 -8.30 3.97
N SER A 257 -1.99 -7.80 3.15
CA SER A 257 -3.00 -8.64 2.52
C SER A 257 -2.37 -9.64 1.55
N LEU A 258 -1.38 -9.23 0.75
CA LEU A 258 -0.68 -10.13 -0.16
C LEU A 258 0.19 -11.14 0.60
N LEU A 259 0.81 -10.75 1.72
CA LEU A 259 1.51 -11.70 2.59
C LEU A 259 0.53 -12.73 3.17
N LEU A 260 -0.65 -12.35 3.64
CA LEU A 260 -1.68 -13.29 4.07
C LEU A 260 -2.17 -14.18 2.91
N ALA A 261 -2.27 -13.65 1.68
CA ALA A 261 -2.56 -14.45 0.49
C ALA A 261 -1.49 -15.52 0.22
N LEU A 262 -0.21 -15.16 0.42
CA LEU A 262 0.90 -16.09 0.27
C LEU A 262 0.99 -17.10 1.41
N LEU A 263 0.64 -16.72 2.63
CA LEU A 263 0.62 -17.59 3.80
C LEU A 263 -0.57 -18.57 3.79
N VAL A 264 -1.69 -18.16 3.17
CA VAL A 264 -2.93 -18.96 3.05
C VAL A 264 -3.37 -19.00 1.57
N PRO A 265 -2.67 -19.75 0.69
CA PRO A 265 -2.93 -19.74 -0.76
C PRO A 265 -4.36 -20.15 -1.15
N GLN A 266 -5.06 -20.89 -0.30
CA GLN A 266 -6.48 -21.26 -0.48
C GLN A 266 -7.40 -20.04 -0.54
N ARG A 267 -6.94 -18.89 -0.02
CA ARG A 267 -7.69 -17.62 0.04
C ARG A 267 -7.00 -16.49 -0.73
N TYR A 268 -6.05 -16.82 -1.59
CA TYR A 268 -5.28 -15.82 -2.34
C TYR A 268 -6.17 -14.82 -3.09
N PRO A 269 -7.14 -15.24 -3.94
CA PRO A 269 -8.00 -14.28 -4.65
C PRO A 269 -8.77 -13.36 -3.69
N GLN A 270 -9.31 -13.89 -2.60
CA GLN A 270 -10.09 -13.12 -1.63
C GLN A 270 -9.21 -12.09 -0.89
N MET A 271 -7.97 -12.43 -0.57
CA MET A 271 -7.03 -11.51 0.06
C MET A 271 -6.61 -10.38 -0.89
N VAL A 272 -6.50 -10.65 -2.20
CA VAL A 272 -6.31 -9.60 -3.22
C VAL A 272 -7.50 -8.62 -3.25
N VAL A 273 -8.72 -9.15 -3.18
CA VAL A 273 -9.94 -8.32 -3.09
C VAL A 273 -9.96 -7.52 -1.78
N ARG A 274 -9.54 -8.13 -0.67
CA ARG A 274 -9.45 -7.44 0.62
C ARG A 274 -8.46 -6.28 0.61
N ALA A 275 -7.32 -6.46 -0.08
CA ALA A 275 -6.37 -5.37 -0.30
C ALA A 275 -6.99 -4.20 -1.07
N ALA A 276 -7.75 -4.51 -2.14
CA ALA A 276 -8.46 -3.52 -2.94
C ALA A 276 -9.54 -2.79 -2.12
N GLU A 277 -10.29 -3.52 -1.29
CA GLU A 277 -11.29 -2.94 -0.38
C GLU A 277 -10.64 -2.00 0.63
N TYR A 278 -9.52 -2.41 1.23
CA TYR A 278 -8.76 -1.55 2.14
C TYR A 278 -8.34 -0.23 1.47
N GLY A 279 -7.80 -0.31 0.25
CA GLY A 279 -7.45 0.88 -0.55
C GLY A 279 -8.66 1.78 -0.82
N SER A 280 -9.80 1.21 -1.24
CA SER A 280 -11.05 1.94 -1.48
C SER A 280 -11.57 2.60 -0.20
N ASN A 281 -11.44 1.94 0.94
CA ASN A 281 -11.86 2.49 2.23
C ASN A 281 -11.01 3.70 2.65
N ARG A 282 -9.77 3.84 2.17
CA ARG A 282 -8.98 5.07 2.36
C ARG A 282 -9.57 6.26 1.59
N ILE A 283 -10.20 5.99 0.44
CA ILE A 283 -10.93 7.02 -0.32
C ILE A 283 -12.25 7.35 0.41
N THR A 284 -13.01 6.33 0.80
CA THR A 284 -14.29 6.49 1.51
C THR A 284 -14.14 7.35 2.77
N MET A 285 -13.05 7.20 3.52
CA MET A 285 -12.80 8.03 4.69
C MET A 285 -12.15 9.40 4.38
N GLY A 286 -11.95 9.76 3.11
CA GLY A 286 -11.41 11.04 2.68
C GLY A 286 -9.92 11.25 2.94
N ALA A 287 -9.17 10.18 3.22
CA ALA A 287 -7.75 10.28 3.51
C ALA A 287 -6.88 10.33 2.25
N HIS A 288 -7.32 9.68 1.16
CA HIS A 288 -6.55 9.53 -0.07
C HIS A 288 -7.40 9.70 -1.32
N TYR A 289 -6.76 10.15 -2.40
CA TYR A 289 -7.33 10.14 -3.75
C TYR A 289 -7.20 8.76 -4.39
N ALA A 290 -7.97 8.50 -5.45
CA ALA A 290 -7.87 7.25 -6.21
C ALA A 290 -6.43 7.02 -6.76
N MET A 291 -5.77 8.06 -7.27
CA MET A 291 -4.38 7.98 -7.73
C MET A 291 -3.42 7.60 -6.61
N ASP A 292 -3.61 8.11 -5.39
CA ASP A 292 -2.76 7.76 -4.25
C ASP A 292 -2.84 6.26 -3.93
N VAL A 293 -4.06 5.71 -4.00
CA VAL A 293 -4.32 4.29 -3.77
C VAL A 293 -3.67 3.43 -4.85
N LEU A 294 -3.80 3.83 -6.12
CA LEU A 294 -3.15 3.13 -7.24
C LEU A 294 -1.62 3.18 -7.13
N GLY A 295 -1.06 4.31 -6.72
CA GLY A 295 0.38 4.45 -6.46
C GLY A 295 0.86 3.53 -5.34
N GLY A 296 0.13 3.51 -4.21
CA GLY A 296 0.45 2.64 -3.06
C GLY A 296 0.34 1.15 -3.39
N ARG A 297 -0.70 0.74 -4.14
CA ARG A 297 -0.85 -0.63 -4.64
C ARG A 297 0.32 -1.06 -5.52
N THR A 298 0.65 -0.22 -6.50
CA THR A 298 1.74 -0.51 -7.44
C THR A 298 3.06 -0.69 -6.72
N LEU A 299 3.36 0.21 -5.78
CA LEU A 299 4.57 0.15 -4.96
C LEU A 299 4.63 -1.13 -4.12
N ALA A 300 3.57 -1.46 -3.37
CA ALA A 300 3.53 -2.66 -2.55
C ALA A 300 3.73 -3.94 -3.37
N THR A 301 3.09 -4.03 -4.54
CA THR A 301 3.20 -5.18 -5.43
C THR A 301 4.61 -5.31 -6.01
N TYR A 302 5.22 -4.18 -6.38
CA TYR A 302 6.61 -4.12 -6.86
C TYR A 302 7.57 -4.59 -5.75
N ASP A 303 7.52 -3.98 -4.56
CA ASP A 303 8.43 -4.31 -3.46
C ASP A 303 8.31 -5.78 -3.05
N LEU A 304 7.08 -6.31 -2.99
CA LEU A 304 6.87 -7.73 -2.67
C LEU A 304 7.48 -8.65 -3.73
N ALA A 305 7.39 -8.32 -5.01
CA ALA A 305 8.03 -9.09 -6.07
C ALA A 305 9.56 -9.08 -5.94
N GLN A 306 10.18 -7.92 -5.61
CA GLN A 306 11.62 -7.82 -5.37
C GLN A 306 12.05 -8.66 -4.15
N LEU A 307 11.28 -8.63 -3.05
CA LEU A 307 11.50 -9.45 -1.87
C LEU A 307 11.43 -10.94 -2.20
N LEU A 308 10.39 -11.38 -2.90
CA LEU A 308 10.21 -12.78 -3.33
C LEU A 308 11.28 -13.25 -4.33
N ALA A 309 11.82 -12.33 -5.13
CA ALA A 309 12.97 -12.63 -6.00
C ALA A 309 14.28 -12.74 -5.23
N ASN A 310 14.31 -12.46 -3.93
CA ASN A 310 15.54 -12.34 -3.13
C ASN A 310 16.55 -11.36 -3.74
N LYS A 311 16.04 -10.23 -4.29
CA LYS A 311 16.88 -9.28 -5.00
C LYS A 311 17.87 -8.58 -4.04
N PRO A 312 19.14 -8.46 -4.39
CA PRO A 312 20.10 -7.71 -3.61
C PRO A 312 19.61 -6.29 -3.31
N GLY A 313 19.75 -5.85 -2.06
CA GLY A 313 19.25 -4.56 -1.59
C GLY A 313 17.79 -4.57 -1.10
N TYR A 314 17.02 -5.64 -1.40
CA TYR A 314 15.72 -5.92 -0.78
C TYR A 314 15.84 -6.96 0.32
N VAL A 315 16.72 -7.97 0.18
CA VAL A 315 17.05 -8.93 1.22
C VAL A 315 18.46 -8.67 1.76
N GLY A 316 18.75 -9.16 2.96
CA GLY A 316 20.02 -8.91 3.64
C GLY A 316 20.18 -7.45 4.12
N VAL A 317 19.10 -6.66 4.08
CA VAL A 317 19.07 -5.29 4.58
C VAL A 317 18.58 -5.30 6.02
N LYS A 318 19.19 -4.47 6.87
CA LYS A 318 18.78 -4.35 8.26
C LYS A 318 17.69 -3.29 8.43
N HIS A 319 16.49 -3.72 8.77
CA HIS A 319 15.37 -2.86 9.15
C HIS A 319 15.17 -2.88 10.67
N GLY A 320 15.80 -1.94 11.39
CA GLY A 320 15.79 -1.94 12.84
C GLY A 320 16.43 -3.22 13.41
N LYS A 321 15.65 -4.06 14.07
CA LYS A 321 16.08 -5.37 14.60
C LYS A 321 15.84 -6.54 13.63
N PHE A 322 15.19 -6.31 12.51
CA PHE A 322 14.82 -7.35 11.56
C PHE A 322 15.80 -7.40 10.39
N GLU A 323 16.17 -8.61 10.00
CA GLU A 323 17.01 -8.89 8.83
C GLU A 323 16.59 -10.25 8.27
N ILE A 324 16.34 -10.32 6.95
CA ILE A 324 16.00 -11.55 6.24
C ILE A 324 16.96 -11.68 5.04
N ALA A 325 17.73 -12.75 5.01
CA ALA A 325 18.66 -13.04 3.93
C ALA A 325 17.99 -13.82 2.76
N ASP A 326 17.00 -14.65 3.07
CA ASP A 326 16.18 -15.38 2.10
C ASP A 326 14.70 -15.23 2.46
N PHE A 327 14.02 -14.36 1.69
CA PHE A 327 12.62 -14.03 1.95
C PHE A 327 11.67 -15.20 1.62
N ARG A 328 11.99 -16.01 0.59
CA ARG A 328 11.17 -17.18 0.23
C ARG A 328 11.27 -18.28 1.28
N GLN A 329 12.46 -18.50 1.85
CA GLN A 329 12.59 -19.43 2.96
C GLN A 329 11.82 -18.96 4.19
N ALA A 330 11.95 -17.68 4.56
CA ALA A 330 11.19 -17.09 5.67
C ALA A 330 9.68 -17.20 5.46
N LEU A 331 9.19 -17.00 4.22
CA LEU A 331 7.79 -17.20 3.85
C LEU A 331 7.35 -18.66 4.00
N THR A 332 8.21 -19.62 3.63
CA THR A 332 7.93 -21.05 3.76
C THR A 332 7.77 -21.44 5.23
N ASP A 333 8.69 -20.99 6.08
CA ASP A 333 8.68 -21.25 7.51
C ASP A 333 7.45 -20.60 8.18
N ALA A 334 7.17 -19.34 7.84
CA ALA A 334 5.98 -18.62 8.34
C ALA A 334 4.67 -19.30 7.91
N ARG A 335 4.60 -19.83 6.67
CA ARG A 335 3.44 -20.57 6.18
C ARG A 335 3.19 -21.85 6.97
N ALA A 336 4.23 -22.57 7.32
CA ALA A 336 4.12 -23.78 8.15
C ALA A 336 3.49 -23.45 9.53
N ASP A 337 3.98 -22.38 10.17
CA ASP A 337 3.45 -21.92 11.45
C ASP A 337 1.99 -21.47 11.35
N VAL A 338 1.65 -20.69 10.32
CA VAL A 338 0.27 -20.21 10.09
C VAL A 338 -0.65 -21.39 9.80
N THR A 339 -0.25 -22.33 8.93
CA THR A 339 -1.07 -23.51 8.62
C THR A 339 -1.41 -24.28 9.88
N LYS A 340 -0.39 -24.61 10.68
CA LYS A 340 -0.59 -25.33 11.95
C LYS A 340 -1.53 -24.57 12.90
N ALA A 341 -1.31 -23.28 13.11
CA ALA A 341 -2.11 -22.48 14.01
C ALA A 341 -3.58 -22.38 13.55
N LEU A 342 -3.83 -22.23 12.25
CA LEU A 342 -5.19 -22.17 11.72
C LEU A 342 -5.91 -23.52 11.79
N GLU A 343 -5.23 -24.62 11.48
CA GLU A 343 -5.81 -25.97 11.62
C GLU A 343 -6.13 -26.30 13.08
N ASP A 344 -5.24 -25.96 14.01
CA ASP A 344 -5.47 -26.11 15.46
C ASP A 344 -6.72 -25.31 15.91
N LYS A 345 -6.92 -24.09 15.43
CA LYS A 345 -8.08 -23.26 15.80
C LYS A 345 -9.36 -23.64 15.06
N CYS A 346 -9.26 -24.11 13.83
CA CYS A 346 -10.39 -24.51 13.01
C CYS A 346 -10.86 -25.94 13.30
N GLY A 347 -9.99 -26.79 13.86
CA GLY A 347 -10.25 -28.19 14.16
C GLY A 347 -10.34 -29.11 12.93
N LYS A 348 -9.89 -28.63 11.75
CA LYS A 348 -9.90 -29.35 10.47
C LYS A 348 -8.86 -28.77 9.52
N PRO A 349 -8.51 -29.52 8.43
CA PRO A 349 -7.56 -29.03 7.44
C PRO A 349 -7.96 -27.68 6.86
N ILE A 350 -6.95 -26.82 6.57
CA ILE A 350 -7.15 -25.44 6.16
C ILE A 350 -8.07 -25.33 4.89
N ALA A 351 -7.95 -26.27 3.95
CA ALA A 351 -8.78 -26.29 2.75
C ALA A 351 -10.27 -26.51 3.08
N ALA A 352 -10.57 -27.39 4.03
CA ALA A 352 -11.93 -27.63 4.50
C ALA A 352 -12.49 -26.44 5.30
N CYS A 353 -11.62 -25.76 6.08
CA CYS A 353 -11.99 -24.55 6.77
C CYS A 353 -12.29 -23.40 5.81
N ALA A 354 -11.48 -23.25 4.76
CA ALA A 354 -11.68 -22.24 3.72
C ALA A 354 -12.99 -22.39 2.95
N ALA A 355 -13.49 -23.65 2.79
CA ALA A 355 -14.73 -23.91 2.10
C ALA A 355 -15.99 -23.43 2.85
N ASP A 356 -15.91 -23.22 4.15
CA ASP A 356 -17.03 -22.78 5.00
C ASP A 356 -17.19 -21.24 5.04
N ASP A 357 -16.71 -20.53 4.03
CA ASP A 357 -16.77 -19.07 3.98
C ASP A 357 -18.19 -18.55 3.76
N LYS A 358 -18.65 -17.68 4.66
CA LYS A 358 -19.91 -16.93 4.61
C LYS A 358 -19.70 -15.43 4.61
N SER A 359 -18.45 -14.99 4.39
CA SER A 359 -18.11 -13.57 4.37
C SER A 359 -18.56 -12.90 3.06
N ARG A 360 -18.41 -11.56 3.00
CA ARG A 360 -18.61 -10.77 1.79
C ARG A 360 -17.70 -11.15 0.62
N PHE A 361 -16.66 -11.94 0.89
CA PHE A 361 -15.71 -12.44 -0.12
C PHE A 361 -16.08 -13.82 -0.69
N ALA A 362 -17.22 -14.40 -0.29
CA ALA A 362 -17.66 -15.70 -0.78
C ALA A 362 -18.19 -15.65 -2.23
N ASP A 363 -18.73 -14.51 -2.66
CA ASP A 363 -19.27 -14.31 -4.01
C ASP A 363 -18.17 -13.93 -5.01
N GLN A 364 -17.77 -14.90 -5.82
CA GLN A 364 -16.69 -14.74 -6.79
C GLN A 364 -17.00 -13.70 -7.88
N ALA A 365 -18.26 -13.63 -8.36
CA ALA A 365 -18.65 -12.68 -9.40
C ALA A 365 -18.60 -11.23 -8.88
N ARG A 366 -19.07 -11.02 -7.65
CA ARG A 366 -18.99 -9.72 -6.97
C ARG A 366 -17.55 -9.32 -6.72
N ASN A 367 -16.71 -10.26 -6.29
CA ASN A 367 -15.28 -10.03 -6.08
C ASN A 367 -14.58 -9.59 -7.38
N ASP A 368 -14.83 -10.28 -8.50
CA ASP A 368 -14.26 -9.91 -9.80
C ASP A 368 -14.72 -8.52 -10.22
N ALA A 369 -16.02 -8.25 -10.20
CA ALA A 369 -16.58 -6.96 -10.59
C ALA A 369 -15.99 -5.81 -9.76
N PHE A 370 -15.91 -5.98 -8.43
CA PHE A 370 -15.31 -5.00 -7.54
C PHE A 370 -13.82 -4.81 -7.83
N HIS A 371 -13.05 -5.90 -7.90
CA HIS A 371 -11.61 -5.83 -8.14
C HIS A 371 -11.31 -5.15 -9.48
N GLN A 372 -12.05 -5.49 -10.56
CA GLN A 372 -11.89 -4.84 -11.86
C GLN A 372 -12.14 -3.33 -11.79
N SER A 373 -13.17 -2.90 -11.08
CA SER A 373 -13.47 -1.47 -10.92
C SER A 373 -12.34 -0.71 -10.24
N THR A 374 -11.62 -1.34 -9.31
CA THR A 374 -10.50 -0.75 -8.59
C THR A 374 -9.19 -0.74 -9.36
N GLN A 375 -9.09 -1.48 -10.49
CA GLN A 375 -7.86 -1.50 -11.29
C GLN A 375 -7.48 -0.12 -11.81
N THR A 376 -8.45 0.69 -12.20
CA THR A 376 -8.25 2.04 -12.71
C THR A 376 -9.10 3.10 -12.00
N TYR A 377 -10.10 2.70 -11.20
CA TYR A 377 -11.17 3.59 -10.69
C TYR A 377 -11.87 4.41 -11.78
N GLY A 378 -11.86 3.92 -13.03
CA GLY A 378 -12.41 4.66 -14.16
C GLY A 378 -11.58 5.87 -14.62
N LEU A 379 -10.35 6.00 -14.15
CA LEU A 379 -9.44 7.07 -14.60
C LEU A 379 -9.11 6.89 -16.09
N PRO A 380 -9.03 7.99 -16.86
CA PRO A 380 -8.77 7.93 -18.28
C PRO A 380 -7.33 7.49 -18.60
N VAL A 381 -7.13 7.08 -19.84
CA VAL A 381 -5.80 6.76 -20.39
C VAL A 381 -4.92 8.00 -20.39
N VAL A 382 -3.70 7.87 -19.89
CA VAL A 382 -2.64 8.89 -19.90
C VAL A 382 -1.58 8.55 -20.96
N PHE A 383 -1.18 7.27 -21.02
CA PHE A 383 -0.14 6.79 -21.91
C PHE A 383 -0.76 5.97 -23.06
N ALA A 384 -1.12 6.64 -24.16
CA ALA A 384 -1.71 6.00 -25.33
C ALA A 384 -0.81 4.91 -25.96
N ALA A 385 0.50 5.01 -25.78
CA ALA A 385 1.46 4.05 -26.33
C ALA A 385 1.31 2.64 -25.73
N THR A 386 0.88 2.53 -24.48
CA THR A 386 0.72 1.26 -23.73
C THR A 386 -0.75 0.83 -23.61
N ALA A 387 -1.69 1.72 -23.91
CA ALA A 387 -3.12 1.46 -23.79
C ALA A 387 -3.59 0.35 -24.73
N GLY A 388 -4.34 -0.62 -24.19
CA GLY A 388 -4.88 -1.74 -24.97
C GLY A 388 -3.84 -2.73 -25.52
N LYS A 389 -2.57 -2.56 -25.17
CA LYS A 389 -1.48 -3.45 -25.60
C LYS A 389 -0.99 -4.27 -24.43
N PRO A 390 -0.94 -5.62 -24.52
CA PRO A 390 -0.35 -6.44 -23.50
C PRO A 390 1.14 -6.08 -23.30
N ALA A 391 1.56 -5.91 -22.04
CA ALA A 391 2.96 -5.84 -21.68
C ALA A 391 3.50 -7.26 -21.45
N ASP A 392 4.62 -7.60 -22.04
CA ASP A 392 5.30 -8.88 -21.81
C ASP A 392 5.95 -8.84 -20.41
N VAL A 393 5.28 -9.47 -19.43
CA VAL A 393 5.74 -9.49 -18.04
C VAL A 393 7.07 -10.22 -17.90
N ALA A 394 7.27 -11.33 -18.64
CA ALA A 394 8.52 -12.09 -18.60
C ALA A 394 9.72 -11.24 -19.03
N LYS A 395 9.51 -10.32 -19.95
CA LYS A 395 10.55 -9.42 -20.48
C LYS A 395 10.79 -8.19 -19.61
N LEU A 396 9.70 -7.55 -19.14
CA LEU A 396 9.78 -6.23 -18.48
C LEU A 396 9.93 -6.33 -16.95
N ALA A 397 9.31 -7.34 -16.34
CA ALA A 397 9.27 -7.53 -14.89
C ALA A 397 9.28 -9.05 -14.55
N PRO A 398 10.33 -9.79 -14.92
CA PRO A 398 10.36 -11.26 -14.80
C PRO A 398 10.17 -11.75 -13.36
N GLU A 399 10.56 -10.96 -12.38
CA GLU A 399 10.39 -11.25 -10.96
C GLU A 399 8.92 -11.20 -10.50
N ALA A 400 8.02 -10.56 -11.24
CA ALA A 400 6.61 -10.50 -10.91
C ALA A 400 5.95 -11.89 -10.83
N GLY A 401 6.43 -12.86 -11.59
CA GLY A 401 5.96 -14.25 -11.53
C GLY A 401 6.10 -14.89 -10.15
N TYR A 402 7.02 -14.42 -9.31
CA TYR A 402 7.14 -14.89 -7.93
C TYR A 402 5.90 -14.58 -7.07
N LEU A 403 5.12 -13.57 -7.41
CA LEU A 403 3.84 -13.29 -6.75
C LEU A 403 2.85 -14.46 -6.87
N LEU A 404 2.96 -15.26 -7.92
CA LEU A 404 2.14 -16.48 -8.12
C LEU A 404 2.88 -17.74 -7.69
N THR A 405 4.14 -17.96 -8.11
CA THR A 405 4.86 -19.21 -7.82
C THR A 405 5.07 -19.42 -6.33
N ALA A 406 5.17 -18.37 -5.54
CA ALA A 406 5.26 -18.44 -4.08
C ALA A 406 3.98 -18.99 -3.42
N ALA A 407 2.81 -18.84 -4.06
CA ALA A 407 1.53 -19.39 -3.59
C ALA A 407 1.17 -20.71 -4.28
N PHE A 408 1.54 -20.87 -5.55
CA PHE A 408 1.13 -21.95 -6.45
C PHE A 408 2.38 -22.68 -6.98
N PRO A 409 2.97 -23.59 -6.19
CA PRO A 409 4.27 -24.19 -6.48
C PRO A 409 4.26 -25.15 -7.69
N TRP A 410 3.11 -25.44 -8.26
CA TRP A 410 2.99 -26.20 -9.51
C TRP A 410 3.28 -25.37 -10.76
N LEU A 411 3.38 -24.04 -10.65
CA LEU A 411 3.74 -23.18 -11.75
C LEU A 411 5.26 -23.00 -11.82
N THR A 412 5.80 -23.02 -13.02
CA THR A 412 7.12 -22.45 -13.29
C THR A 412 7.05 -20.94 -13.33
N LEU A 413 8.19 -20.25 -13.21
CA LEU A 413 8.25 -18.79 -13.31
C LEU A 413 7.73 -18.28 -14.67
N ASP A 414 8.08 -18.99 -15.76
CA ASP A 414 7.61 -18.65 -17.11
C ASP A 414 6.09 -18.80 -17.24
N GLN A 415 5.51 -19.87 -16.68
CA GLN A 415 4.07 -20.05 -16.66
C GLN A 415 3.37 -18.95 -15.85
N ALA A 416 3.93 -18.58 -14.71
CA ALA A 416 3.42 -17.50 -13.88
C ALA A 416 3.46 -16.15 -14.62
N ASN A 417 4.56 -15.82 -15.27
CA ASN A 417 4.69 -14.60 -16.08
C ASN A 417 3.76 -14.60 -17.29
N ALA A 418 3.54 -15.76 -17.94
CA ALA A 418 2.57 -15.89 -19.03
C ALA A 418 1.14 -15.65 -18.53
N ILE A 419 0.76 -16.17 -17.36
CA ILE A 419 -0.54 -15.91 -16.73
C ILE A 419 -0.69 -14.42 -16.42
N LEU A 420 0.31 -13.78 -15.81
CA LEU A 420 0.28 -12.34 -15.51
C LEU A 420 0.15 -11.51 -16.80
N THR A 421 0.82 -11.90 -17.88
CA THR A 421 0.70 -11.25 -19.19
C THR A 421 -0.71 -11.37 -19.75
N ALA A 422 -1.32 -12.56 -19.63
CA ALA A 422 -2.66 -12.83 -20.18
C ALA A 422 -3.79 -12.17 -19.40
N THR A 423 -3.62 -11.92 -18.10
CA THR A 423 -4.67 -11.43 -17.20
C THR A 423 -4.56 -9.95 -16.86
N GLN A 424 -3.51 -9.26 -17.29
CA GLN A 424 -3.29 -7.85 -16.94
C GLN A 424 -4.45 -6.92 -17.33
N GLY A 425 -4.55 -5.80 -16.64
CA GLY A 425 -5.51 -4.74 -16.92
C GLY A 425 -5.23 -4.01 -18.25
N PRO A 426 -6.09 -3.06 -18.63
CA PRO A 426 -6.14 -2.47 -19.99
C PRO A 426 -4.89 -1.65 -20.38
N GLY A 427 -4.05 -1.28 -19.44
CA GLY A 427 -2.86 -0.46 -19.67
C GLY A 427 -3.16 1.02 -19.95
N GLY A 428 -2.10 1.79 -20.12
CA GLY A 428 -2.20 3.23 -20.44
C GLY A 428 -2.56 4.12 -19.26
N GLY A 429 -2.69 3.57 -18.05
CA GLY A 429 -2.93 4.34 -16.82
C GLY A 429 -1.77 5.29 -16.50
N PHE A 430 -1.97 6.21 -15.56
CA PHE A 430 -1.01 7.28 -15.25
C PHE A 430 0.36 6.80 -14.71
N LEU A 431 0.50 5.55 -14.33
CA LEU A 431 1.77 4.91 -13.95
C LEU A 431 2.33 3.99 -15.04
N ASP A 432 1.54 3.68 -16.07
CA ASP A 432 1.92 2.73 -17.11
C ASP A 432 2.63 3.42 -18.28
N ASN A 433 3.80 3.97 -18.01
CA ASN A 433 4.64 4.66 -18.99
C ASN A 433 5.49 3.71 -19.87
N GLY A 434 5.26 2.39 -19.79
CA GLY A 434 6.03 1.37 -20.52
C GLY A 434 7.31 0.91 -19.82
N SER A 435 7.59 1.41 -18.58
CA SER A 435 8.73 0.96 -17.78
C SER A 435 8.43 -0.39 -17.07
N ALA A 436 9.49 -1.04 -16.60
CA ALA A 436 9.38 -2.24 -15.77
C ALA A 436 8.50 -2.03 -14.53
N PHE A 437 8.64 -0.89 -13.84
CA PHE A 437 7.78 -0.54 -12.71
C PHE A 437 6.33 -0.33 -13.14
N GLY A 438 6.09 0.31 -14.29
CA GLY A 438 4.76 0.58 -14.83
C GLY A 438 3.92 -0.68 -15.04
N VAL A 439 4.56 -1.81 -15.36
CA VAL A 439 3.89 -3.12 -15.51
C VAL A 439 3.12 -3.51 -14.24
N TYR A 440 3.66 -3.22 -13.05
CA TYR A 440 3.01 -3.57 -11.78
C TYR A 440 1.68 -2.83 -11.57
N SER A 441 1.49 -1.67 -12.20
CA SER A 441 0.21 -0.94 -12.15
C SER A 441 -0.94 -1.67 -12.86
N ARG A 442 -0.59 -2.62 -13.75
CA ARG A 442 -1.52 -3.38 -14.61
C ARG A 442 -1.79 -4.80 -14.12
N LEU A 443 -1.02 -5.30 -13.15
CA LEU A 443 -1.16 -6.69 -12.71
C LEU A 443 -2.54 -6.92 -12.07
N ASP A 444 -3.29 -7.85 -12.64
CA ASP A 444 -4.54 -8.34 -12.09
C ASP A 444 -4.30 -9.64 -11.34
N LEU A 445 -3.84 -9.50 -10.09
CA LEU A 445 -3.50 -10.66 -9.25
C LEU A 445 -4.74 -11.50 -8.90
N TYR A 446 -5.95 -10.94 -8.93
CA TYR A 446 -7.17 -11.69 -8.69
C TYR A 446 -7.43 -12.72 -9.81
N ARG A 447 -7.47 -12.26 -11.07
CA ARG A 447 -7.68 -13.13 -12.23
C ARG A 447 -6.49 -14.06 -12.47
N ALA A 448 -5.27 -13.55 -12.23
CA ALA A 448 -4.06 -14.36 -12.33
C ALA A 448 -4.09 -15.53 -11.34
N ALA A 449 -4.50 -15.31 -10.09
CA ALA A 449 -4.63 -16.37 -9.11
C ALA A 449 -5.71 -17.39 -9.48
N GLN A 450 -6.83 -16.96 -10.07
CA GLN A 450 -7.86 -17.87 -10.55
C GLN A 450 -7.35 -18.78 -11.67
N GLN A 451 -6.60 -18.23 -12.63
CA GLN A 451 -5.96 -19.04 -13.68
C GLN A 451 -4.89 -19.98 -13.09
N ALA A 452 -4.10 -19.52 -12.14
CA ALA A 452 -3.13 -20.36 -11.43
C ALA A 452 -3.80 -21.55 -10.72
N ILE A 453 -4.93 -21.30 -10.05
CA ILE A 453 -5.72 -22.34 -9.37
C ILE A 453 -6.34 -23.32 -10.37
N ALA A 454 -6.79 -22.84 -11.54
CA ALA A 454 -7.32 -23.69 -12.60
C ALA A 454 -6.24 -24.55 -13.28
N ALA A 455 -4.99 -24.08 -13.28
CA ALA A 455 -3.86 -24.81 -13.83
C ALA A 455 -3.30 -25.90 -12.87
N ASP A 456 -3.88 -26.11 -11.69
CA ASP A 456 -3.45 -27.13 -10.73
C ASP A 456 -3.60 -28.55 -11.36
N PRO A 457 -2.49 -29.29 -11.52
CA PRO A 457 -2.53 -30.64 -12.11
C PRO A 457 -3.41 -31.62 -11.32
N ALA A 458 -3.60 -31.40 -10.03
CA ALA A 458 -4.47 -32.23 -9.20
C ALA A 458 -5.96 -32.03 -9.51
N LYS A 459 -6.34 -30.86 -10.05
CA LYS A 459 -7.71 -30.54 -10.49
C LYS A 459 -8.01 -30.99 -11.90
N GLN A 460 -6.98 -31.12 -12.75
CA GLN A 460 -7.14 -31.52 -14.16
C GLN A 460 -7.35 -33.03 -14.33
N LYS A 461 -7.10 -33.83 -13.27
CA LYS A 461 -7.24 -35.31 -13.27
C LYS A 461 -8.63 -35.80 -12.77
N LYS A 462 -9.55 -34.88 -12.45
CA LYS A 462 -10.92 -35.16 -12.05
C LYS A 462 -11.91 -34.83 -13.17
#